data_13cd7e27492b136c81fc012cf48cd706
#
_entry.id   13cd7e27492b136c81fc012cf48cd706
#
_cell.length_a   1.000
_cell.length_b   1.000
_cell.length_c   1.000
_cell.angle_alpha   90.00
_cell.angle_beta   90.00
_cell.angle_gamma   90.00
#
_symmetry.space_group_name_H-M   'P 1'
#
loop_
_entity.id
_entity.type
_entity.pdbx_description
1 polymer ?
#
loop_
_entity_poly.entity_id
_entity_poly.type
_entity_poly.pdbx_seq_one_letter_code
_entity_poly.pdbx_strand_id
1 'polypeptide(L)'
;MVMNHLMNSLTLILMIFNPIIKMRFILIALFICTGVFAQNTTHNLDYYFSELDSGSLESNIPTPKEIIGHEVGEWHVSHDKLVQYMYALANASDRVTIEDRGKTFEGRPILLLTITSSNNQLNIDEILEKDKKRPICTPFSK
;
A
#
# COMPACT_ATOMS: atom_id res chain seq x y z
N MET A 1 32.01 -39.21 38.21
CA MET A 1 30.96 -40.18 38.55
C MET A 1 29.57 -39.52 38.72
N VAL A 2 29.48 -38.30 39.24
CA VAL A 2 28.21 -37.57 39.48
C VAL A 2 27.52 -37.12 38.18
N MET A 3 28.28 -36.75 37.14
CA MET A 3 27.73 -36.23 35.88
C MET A 3 26.99 -37.28 35.04
N ASN A 4 27.43 -38.55 35.09
CA ASN A 4 26.74 -39.64 34.41
C ASN A 4 25.40 -40.02 35.07
N HIS A 5 25.27 -39.81 36.39
CA HIS A 5 24.02 -40.02 37.11
C HIS A 5 22.96 -38.97 36.77
N LEU A 6 23.37 -37.71 36.60
CA LEU A 6 22.48 -36.61 36.18
C LEU A 6 21.98 -36.78 34.74
N MET A 7 22.85 -37.20 33.83
CA MET A 7 22.46 -37.48 32.44
C MET A 7 21.47 -38.64 32.32
N ASN A 8 21.68 -39.72 33.07
CA ASN A 8 20.74 -40.84 33.10
C ASN A 8 19.37 -40.47 33.71
N SER A 9 19.36 -39.60 34.73
CA SER A 9 18.13 -39.16 35.37
C SER A 9 17.30 -38.26 34.42
N LEU A 10 17.97 -37.38 33.65
CA LEU A 10 17.31 -36.52 32.65
C LEU A 10 16.71 -37.33 31.49
N THR A 11 17.42 -38.34 31.02
CA THR A 11 16.93 -39.23 29.95
C THR A 11 15.76 -40.10 30.42
N LEU A 12 15.75 -40.52 31.69
CA LEU A 12 14.63 -41.27 32.23
C LEU A 12 13.36 -40.40 32.38
N ILE A 13 13.50 -39.16 32.81
CA ILE A 13 12.40 -38.17 32.88
C ILE A 13 11.81 -37.90 31.50
N LEU A 14 12.63 -37.78 30.47
CA LEU A 14 12.18 -37.62 29.08
C LEU A 14 11.47 -38.85 28.51
N MET A 15 11.82 -40.06 28.98
CA MET A 15 11.14 -41.31 28.57
C MET A 15 9.77 -41.52 29.23
N ILE A 16 9.55 -40.97 30.43
CA ILE A 16 8.31 -41.09 31.19
C ILE A 16 7.23 -40.11 30.73
N PHE A 17 7.58 -39.11 29.92
CA PHE A 17 6.57 -38.21 29.38
C PHE A 17 5.59 -38.99 28.50
N ASN A 18 4.35 -39.07 28.99
CA ASN A 18 3.21 -39.71 28.34
C ASN A 18 3.17 -39.26 26.84
N PRO A 19 3.05 -40.21 25.89
CA PRO A 19 3.03 -39.88 24.46
C PRO A 19 2.03 -38.79 24.08
N ILE A 20 0.94 -38.65 24.84
CA ILE A 20 -0.05 -37.59 24.67
C ILE A 20 0.56 -36.20 24.92
N ILE A 21 1.44 -36.06 25.92
CA ILE A 21 2.12 -34.79 26.23
C ILE A 21 3.12 -34.43 25.12
N LYS A 22 3.89 -35.41 24.63
CA LYS A 22 4.81 -35.20 23.49
C LYS A 22 4.06 -34.76 22.23
N MET A 23 2.93 -35.41 21.95
CA MET A 23 2.07 -35.04 20.80
C MET A 23 1.51 -33.61 20.93
N ARG A 24 1.12 -33.18 22.13
CA ARG A 24 0.68 -31.78 22.38
C ARG A 24 1.80 -30.77 22.15
N PHE A 25 3.02 -31.03 22.59
CA PHE A 25 4.16 -30.15 22.34
C PHE A 25 4.53 -30.10 20.86
N ILE A 26 4.44 -31.19 20.12
CA ILE A 26 4.66 -31.19 18.67
C ILE A 26 3.59 -30.37 17.94
N LEU A 27 2.32 -30.52 18.34
CA LEU A 27 1.22 -29.72 17.76
C LEU A 27 1.38 -28.22 18.03
N ILE A 28 1.79 -27.84 19.26
CA ILE A 28 2.06 -26.44 19.61
C ILE A 28 3.24 -25.90 18.83
N ALA A 29 4.31 -26.66 18.69
CA ALA A 29 5.48 -26.28 17.89
C ALA A 29 5.12 -26.11 16.40
N LEU A 30 4.28 -27.01 15.85
CA LEU A 30 3.79 -26.92 14.47
C LEU A 30 2.92 -25.66 14.27
N PHE A 31 2.08 -25.32 15.25
CA PHE A 31 1.22 -24.13 15.21
C PHE A 31 2.04 -22.84 15.31
N ILE A 32 3.11 -22.82 16.09
CA ILE A 32 4.03 -21.69 16.17
C ILE A 32 4.80 -21.52 14.86
N CYS A 33 5.24 -22.60 14.21
CA CYS A 33 5.92 -22.54 12.92
C CYS A 33 5.04 -22.01 11.79
N THR A 34 3.73 -22.27 11.79
CA THR A 34 2.82 -21.74 10.76
C THR A 34 2.55 -20.23 10.92
N GLY A 35 2.68 -19.69 12.12
CA GLY A 35 2.47 -18.26 12.41
C GLY A 35 3.63 -17.35 11.95
N VAL A 36 4.81 -17.89 11.67
CA VAL A 36 6.01 -17.11 11.32
C VAL A 36 6.08 -16.75 9.81
N PHE A 37 5.26 -17.37 8.97
CA PHE A 37 5.21 -17.10 7.53
C PHE A 37 4.12 -16.09 7.11
N ALA A 38 3.71 -15.19 7.99
CA ALA A 38 3.00 -13.97 7.56
C ALA A 38 4.01 -13.11 6.79
N GLN A 39 4.16 -13.38 5.50
CA GLN A 39 5.03 -12.60 4.63
C GLN A 39 4.42 -11.20 4.49
N ASN A 40 5.14 -10.20 4.99
CA ASN A 40 4.96 -8.84 4.52
C ASN A 40 5.35 -8.83 3.05
N THR A 41 4.38 -8.98 2.16
CA THR A 41 4.57 -8.65 0.75
C THR A 41 4.72 -7.14 0.70
N THR A 42 5.94 -6.65 0.75
CA THR A 42 6.24 -5.29 0.33
C THR A 42 5.84 -5.21 -1.14
N HIS A 43 4.74 -4.51 -1.41
CA HIS A 43 4.35 -4.21 -2.79
C HIS A 43 5.40 -3.26 -3.34
N ASN A 44 6.38 -3.82 -4.04
CA ASN A 44 7.41 -3.04 -4.69
C ASN A 44 6.78 -2.37 -5.92
N LEU A 45 6.95 -1.07 -6.07
CA LEU A 45 6.56 -0.32 -7.26
C LEU A 45 7.17 -0.90 -8.54
N ASP A 46 8.31 -1.57 -8.47
CA ASP A 46 8.94 -2.28 -9.58
C ASP A 46 8.02 -3.30 -10.27
N TYR A 47 7.04 -3.87 -9.54
CA TYR A 47 6.04 -4.74 -10.14
C TYR A 47 5.15 -4.02 -11.15
N TYR A 48 4.85 -2.74 -10.90
CA TYR A 48 3.99 -1.92 -11.77
C TYR A 48 4.80 -1.17 -12.84
N PHE A 49 6.08 -0.93 -12.60
CA PHE A 49 6.96 -0.12 -13.45
C PHE A 49 8.18 -0.89 -13.94
N SER A 50 8.12 -2.22 -13.97
CA SER A 50 9.23 -3.10 -14.41
C SER A 50 9.70 -2.82 -15.85
N GLU A 51 8.86 -2.22 -16.69
CA GLU A 51 9.18 -1.83 -18.07
C GLU A 51 9.47 -0.33 -18.22
N LEU A 52 9.21 0.47 -17.19
CA LEU A 52 9.55 1.89 -17.17
C LEU A 52 10.95 2.03 -16.58
N ASP A 53 11.85 2.55 -17.40
CA ASP A 53 13.20 2.92 -16.98
C ASP A 53 13.08 3.79 -15.70
N SER A 54 13.52 3.27 -14.57
CA SER A 54 13.48 3.97 -13.27
C SER A 54 14.23 5.32 -13.32
N GLY A 55 15.02 5.55 -14.35
CA GLY A 55 15.68 6.80 -14.67
C GLY A 55 14.77 7.88 -15.28
N SER A 56 13.52 7.56 -15.65
CA SER A 56 12.58 8.51 -16.26
C SER A 56 11.67 9.23 -15.29
N LEU A 57 11.70 8.89 -13.99
CA LEU A 57 10.93 9.59 -12.98
C LEU A 57 11.50 10.98 -12.72
N GLU A 58 10.65 12.00 -12.82
CA GLU A 58 11.06 13.38 -12.56
C GLU A 58 11.39 13.57 -11.07
N SER A 59 12.65 13.90 -10.78
CA SER A 59 13.17 14.01 -9.41
C SER A 59 12.60 15.19 -8.60
N ASN A 60 11.91 16.13 -9.27
CA ASN A 60 11.27 17.29 -8.63
C ASN A 60 9.83 16.99 -8.17
N ILE A 61 9.27 15.85 -8.52
CA ILE A 61 7.94 15.43 -8.07
C ILE A 61 8.06 14.70 -6.73
N PRO A 62 7.40 15.20 -5.66
CA PRO A 62 7.51 14.57 -4.35
C PRO A 62 6.88 13.18 -4.33
N THR A 63 7.56 12.24 -3.73
CA THR A 63 7.05 10.88 -3.54
C THR A 63 6.02 10.82 -2.41
N PRO A 64 5.11 9.83 -2.41
CA PRO A 64 4.21 9.62 -1.28
C PRO A 64 4.95 9.48 0.06
N LYS A 65 6.09 8.80 0.07
CA LYS A 65 6.91 8.61 1.26
C LYS A 65 7.39 9.93 1.86
N GLU A 66 7.80 10.88 1.04
CA GLU A 66 8.30 12.19 1.50
C GLU A 66 7.23 13.02 2.19
N ILE A 67 5.99 12.97 1.70
CA ILE A 67 4.89 13.82 2.22
C ILE A 67 4.04 13.06 3.25
N ILE A 68 3.67 11.81 2.96
CA ILE A 68 2.78 11.00 3.78
C ILE A 68 3.57 10.34 4.92
N GLY A 69 4.84 9.96 4.67
CA GLY A 69 5.76 9.38 5.65
C GLY A 69 5.90 7.85 5.58
N HIS A 70 5.26 7.21 4.61
CA HIS A 70 5.38 5.76 4.38
C HIS A 70 5.15 5.42 2.91
N GLU A 71 5.53 4.21 2.49
CA GLU A 71 5.34 3.72 1.12
C GLU A 71 3.87 3.44 0.79
N VAL A 72 3.57 3.44 -0.50
CA VAL A 72 2.24 3.08 -1.01
C VAL A 72 1.92 1.62 -0.66
N GLY A 73 0.76 1.39 -0.02
CA GLY A 73 0.32 0.06 0.39
C GLY A 73 0.84 -0.41 1.76
N GLU A 74 1.75 0.33 2.39
CA GLU A 74 2.30 -0.03 3.70
C GLU A 74 1.30 0.23 4.83
N TRP A 75 0.64 1.38 4.81
CA TRP A 75 -0.36 1.79 5.79
C TRP A 75 -1.54 2.50 5.12
N HIS A 76 -2.66 2.58 5.83
CA HIS A 76 -3.78 3.42 5.40
C HIS A 76 -3.41 4.90 5.52
N VAL A 77 -3.88 5.71 4.56
CA VAL A 77 -3.63 7.14 4.51
C VAL A 77 -4.83 7.89 5.08
N SER A 78 -4.58 8.80 6.03
CA SER A 78 -5.62 9.69 6.52
C SER A 78 -5.97 10.76 5.47
N HIS A 79 -7.21 11.27 5.50
CA HIS A 79 -7.69 12.25 4.53
C HIS A 79 -6.82 13.52 4.48
N ASP A 80 -6.40 14.03 5.61
CA ASP A 80 -5.55 15.22 5.72
C ASP A 80 -4.16 15.02 5.11
N LYS A 81 -3.56 13.83 5.30
CA LYS A 81 -2.30 13.47 4.65
C LYS A 81 -2.44 13.35 3.13
N LEU A 82 -3.55 12.75 2.68
CA LEU A 82 -3.85 12.68 1.26
C LEU A 82 -4.04 14.07 0.64
N VAL A 83 -4.79 14.94 1.29
CA VAL A 83 -4.98 16.34 0.87
C VAL A 83 -3.63 17.08 0.77
N GLN A 84 -2.77 16.92 1.78
CA GLN A 84 -1.44 17.51 1.79
C GLN A 84 -0.60 17.06 0.59
N TYR A 85 -0.65 15.75 0.29
CA TYR A 85 0.06 15.19 -0.87
C TYR A 85 -0.48 15.71 -2.20
N MET A 86 -1.80 15.82 -2.35
CA MET A 86 -2.45 16.37 -3.54
C MET A 86 -2.00 17.82 -3.83
N TYR A 87 -1.94 18.67 -2.80
CA TYR A 87 -1.42 20.03 -2.94
C TYR A 87 0.08 20.05 -3.27
N ALA A 88 0.87 19.16 -2.68
CA ALA A 88 2.30 19.05 -2.99
C ALA A 88 2.53 18.68 -4.47
N LEU A 89 1.74 17.73 -5.01
CA LEU A 89 1.79 17.37 -6.44
C LEU A 89 1.41 18.54 -7.35
N ALA A 90 0.32 19.24 -7.04
CA ALA A 90 -0.12 20.40 -7.84
C ALA A 90 0.88 21.55 -7.83
N ASN A 91 1.61 21.75 -6.74
CA ASN A 91 2.67 22.76 -6.65
C ASN A 91 3.98 22.34 -7.35
N ALA A 92 4.22 21.04 -7.49
CA ALA A 92 5.46 20.52 -8.07
C ALA A 92 5.39 20.33 -9.59
N SER A 93 4.20 20.29 -10.19
CA SER A 93 4.03 19.97 -11.61
C SER A 93 2.94 20.79 -12.28
N ASP A 94 3.27 21.32 -13.46
CA ASP A 94 2.33 22.00 -14.37
C ASP A 94 1.33 21.03 -15.05
N ARG A 95 1.53 19.73 -14.85
CA ARG A 95 0.66 18.65 -15.34
C ARG A 95 -0.49 18.33 -14.40
N VAL A 96 -0.50 18.95 -13.22
CA VAL A 96 -1.49 18.69 -12.16
C VAL A 96 -2.15 20.00 -11.76
N THR A 97 -3.48 20.04 -11.86
CA THR A 97 -4.28 21.12 -11.28
C THR A 97 -5.19 20.58 -10.20
N ILE A 98 -5.49 21.43 -9.22
CA ILE A 98 -6.33 21.08 -8.08
C ILE A 98 -7.44 22.11 -7.92
N GLU A 99 -8.67 21.66 -7.74
CA GLU A 99 -9.83 22.48 -7.48
C GLU A 99 -10.50 22.08 -6.17
N ASP A 100 -10.86 23.06 -5.36
CA ASP A 100 -11.71 22.85 -4.19
C ASP A 100 -13.18 22.82 -4.63
N ARG A 101 -13.84 21.68 -4.43
CA ARG A 101 -15.26 21.45 -4.77
C ARG A 101 -16.18 21.60 -3.55
N GLY A 102 -15.67 22.14 -2.43
CA GLY A 102 -16.41 22.35 -1.21
C GLY A 102 -16.03 21.36 -0.12
N LYS A 103 -16.97 21.09 0.79
CA LYS A 103 -16.72 20.27 1.97
C LYS A 103 -17.75 19.16 2.14
N THR A 104 -17.32 18.06 2.72
CA THR A 104 -18.21 17.01 3.20
C THR A 104 -19.03 17.50 4.39
N PHE A 105 -20.04 16.71 4.81
CA PHE A 105 -20.81 16.99 6.03
C PHE A 105 -19.94 17.11 7.29
N GLU A 106 -18.82 16.37 7.34
CA GLU A 106 -17.83 16.42 8.43
C GLU A 106 -16.82 17.58 8.28
N GLY A 107 -17.00 18.49 7.30
CA GLY A 107 -16.12 19.61 7.09
C GLY A 107 -14.81 19.32 6.35
N ARG A 108 -14.63 18.09 5.85
CA ARG A 108 -13.43 17.70 5.10
C ARG A 108 -13.49 18.28 3.67
N PRO A 109 -12.39 18.82 3.12
CA PRO A 109 -12.38 19.33 1.76
C PRO A 109 -12.60 18.21 0.73
N ILE A 110 -13.36 18.55 -0.31
CA ILE A 110 -13.56 17.70 -1.50
C ILE A 110 -12.70 18.33 -2.61
N LEU A 111 -11.67 17.60 -3.02
CA LEU A 111 -10.72 18.08 -4.01
C LEU A 111 -10.88 17.30 -5.31
N LEU A 112 -10.79 18.02 -6.43
CA LEU A 112 -10.69 17.46 -7.77
C LEU A 112 -9.28 17.69 -8.30
N LEU A 113 -8.55 16.60 -8.58
CA LEU A 113 -7.28 16.66 -9.30
C LEU A 113 -7.51 16.37 -10.77
N THR A 114 -6.96 17.23 -11.63
CA THR A 114 -6.85 16.97 -13.06
C THR A 114 -5.38 16.71 -13.38
N ILE A 115 -5.06 15.53 -13.87
CA ILE A 115 -3.70 15.11 -14.22
C ILE A 115 -3.68 14.79 -15.71
N THR A 116 -2.87 15.56 -16.45
CA THR A 116 -2.72 15.38 -17.90
C THR A 116 -1.39 15.93 -18.38
N SER A 117 -1.12 15.99 -19.69
CA SER A 117 0.07 16.67 -20.21
C SER A 117 -0.06 18.19 -20.05
N SER A 118 1.07 18.90 -19.94
CA SER A 118 1.09 20.38 -19.84
C SER A 118 0.33 21.05 -20.98
N ASN A 119 0.45 20.52 -22.20
CA ASN A 119 -0.29 21.04 -23.36
C ASN A 119 -1.82 20.85 -23.23
N ASN A 120 -2.27 19.73 -22.65
CA ASN A 120 -3.70 19.52 -22.40
C ASN A 120 -4.21 20.41 -21.26
N GLN A 121 -3.39 20.70 -20.24
CA GLN A 121 -3.76 21.65 -19.19
C GLN A 121 -4.04 23.03 -19.74
N LEU A 122 -3.23 23.51 -20.69
CA LEU A 122 -3.45 24.79 -21.34
C LEU A 122 -4.74 24.85 -22.18
N ASN A 123 -5.23 23.69 -22.64
CA ASN A 123 -6.40 23.58 -23.52
C ASN A 123 -7.58 22.86 -22.84
N ILE A 124 -7.57 22.77 -21.51
CA ILE A 124 -8.53 21.93 -20.77
C ILE A 124 -9.99 22.31 -21.04
N ASP A 125 -10.29 23.59 -21.12
CA ASP A 125 -11.65 24.10 -21.39
C ASP A 125 -12.15 23.67 -22.77
N GLU A 126 -11.30 23.73 -23.80
CA GLU A 126 -11.65 23.25 -25.13
C GLU A 126 -11.92 21.74 -25.17
N ILE A 127 -11.10 20.97 -24.44
CA ILE A 127 -11.27 19.53 -24.31
C ILE A 127 -12.62 19.20 -23.64
N LEU A 128 -12.93 19.89 -22.53
CA LEU A 128 -14.19 19.72 -21.82
C LEU A 128 -15.42 20.09 -22.67
N GLU A 129 -15.34 21.16 -23.46
CA GLU A 129 -16.41 21.56 -24.36
C GLU A 129 -16.63 20.56 -25.51
N LYS A 130 -15.57 19.98 -26.02
CA LYS A 130 -15.66 18.90 -27.01
C LYS A 130 -16.29 17.63 -26.42
N ASP A 131 -15.95 17.32 -25.17
CA ASP A 131 -16.48 16.14 -24.48
C ASP A 131 -17.97 16.28 -24.18
N LYS A 132 -18.43 17.44 -23.74
CA LYS A 132 -19.86 17.73 -23.54
C LYS A 132 -20.70 17.57 -24.81
N LYS A 133 -20.12 17.78 -25.96
CA LYS A 133 -20.79 17.63 -27.27
C LYS A 133 -20.80 16.19 -27.79
N ARG A 134 -20.10 15.27 -27.15
CA ARG A 134 -20.16 13.86 -27.54
C ARG A 134 -21.50 13.27 -27.19
N PRO A 135 -22.13 12.52 -28.12
CA PRO A 135 -23.35 11.80 -27.78
C PRO A 135 -23.05 10.80 -26.68
N ILE A 136 -23.86 10.84 -25.62
CA ILE A 136 -23.82 9.83 -24.56
C ILE A 136 -24.06 8.48 -25.25
N CYS A 137 -23.10 7.55 -25.13
CA CYS A 137 -23.29 6.20 -25.64
C CYS A 137 -24.58 5.65 -25.06
N THR A 138 -25.60 5.44 -25.93
CA THR A 138 -26.81 4.76 -25.52
C THR A 138 -26.42 3.38 -25.00
N PRO A 139 -26.90 2.95 -23.83
CA PRO A 139 -26.62 1.61 -23.35
C PRO A 139 -27.04 0.61 -24.39
N PHE A 140 -26.22 -0.41 -24.63
CA PHE A 140 -26.51 -1.51 -25.56
C PHE A 140 -27.97 -1.93 -25.46
N SER A 141 -28.72 -1.71 -26.54
CA SER A 141 -30.04 -2.36 -26.70
C SER A 141 -29.79 -3.86 -26.72
N LYS A 142 -30.43 -4.57 -25.78
CA LYS A 142 -30.43 -6.03 -25.76
C LYS A 142 -31.11 -6.58 -27.00
#